data_6261892232c72adb2d73536c118157c4
#
_entry.id   6261892232c72adb2d73536c118157c4
#
_cell.length_a   1.000
_cell.length_b   1.000
_cell.length_c   1.000
_cell.angle_alpha   90.00
_cell.angle_beta   90.00
_cell.angle_gamma   90.00
#
_symmetry.space_group_name_H-M   'P 1'
#
loop_
_entity.id
_entity.type
_entity.pdbx_description
1 polymer ?
#
loop_
_entity_poly.entity_id
_entity_poly.type
_entity_poly.pdbx_seq_one_letter_code
_entity_poly.pdbx_strand_id
1 'polypeptide(L)'
;MKSTAKIIAGLALTGLLNACGGYKPAITAASITTNTSAIKPQAQDNRKTDYIPTPKPLGQWTVTVEDVLQAYGPYVTGKLNYYFAKAKVSYPPREIIFVALKQEKKLELWARDSGEFRFIRDYYIMAASGVTGPKLRQGDRQVPEGIYRIAKLDPNSHYHLSMKLNYPNGFDLLHARHEGRAAPGSNILIHGKAASTGCLAMGDKTIEELFVLTTQVGAENVKVVIAPHDPRTYPLKADSEKDPEWIPELYSIISREIKALSPVVKSAKTGL
;
A
#
# COMPACT_ATOMS: atom_id res chain seq x y z
N MET A 1 -2.95 -59.67 20.89
CA MET A 1 -3.56 -59.81 22.22
C MET A 1 -4.23 -58.47 22.48
N LYS A 2 -5.51 -58.42 22.25
CA LYS A 2 -6.63 -58.33 23.20
C LYS A 2 -6.63 -56.92 23.85
N SER A 3 -7.54 -56.05 23.48
CA SER A 3 -8.94 -55.96 23.95
C SER A 3 -9.02 -54.81 24.96
N THR A 4 -9.95 -53.89 25.10
CA THR A 4 -11.38 -53.83 24.79
C THR A 4 -11.88 -52.41 25.05
N ALA A 5 -12.93 -52.05 24.37
CA ALA A 5 -13.81 -50.90 24.56
C ALA A 5 -14.67 -50.95 25.82
N LYS A 6 -15.31 -49.81 26.22
CA LYS A 6 -16.67 -49.65 26.81
C LYS A 6 -16.88 -48.15 27.09
N ILE A 7 -17.75 -47.40 26.47
CA ILE A 7 -19.24 -47.29 26.48
C ILE A 7 -19.85 -47.25 27.89
N ILE A 8 -20.64 -46.20 28.14
CA ILE A 8 -21.95 -46.11 28.85
C ILE A 8 -22.18 -44.62 29.21
N ALA A 9 -23.11 -43.92 28.60
CA ALA A 9 -24.51 -43.66 28.96
C ALA A 9 -24.64 -42.67 30.14
N GLY A 10 -25.21 -41.48 30.05
CA GLY A 10 -26.58 -41.17 29.72
C GLY A 10 -27.39 -40.99 31.01
N LEU A 11 -27.78 -39.75 31.35
CA LEU A 11 -28.98 -39.54 32.20
C LEU A 11 -29.57 -38.15 31.88
N ALA A 12 -30.80 -38.20 31.41
CA ALA A 12 -31.74 -37.10 31.38
C ALA A 12 -32.38 -36.93 32.75
N LEU A 13 -32.65 -35.70 33.15
CA LEU A 13 -33.66 -35.49 34.21
C LEU A 13 -34.46 -34.22 33.87
N THR A 14 -35.76 -34.50 33.83
CA THR A 14 -36.90 -33.67 33.57
C THR A 14 -37.29 -32.77 34.74
N GLY A 15 -37.75 -31.55 34.43
CA GLY A 15 -38.99 -31.01 35.00
C GLY A 15 -38.90 -30.21 36.27
N LEU A 16 -39.33 -28.97 36.21
CA LEU A 16 -40.52 -28.53 36.96
C LEU A 16 -40.82 -27.04 36.65
N LEU A 17 -42.01 -26.83 36.16
CA LEU A 17 -42.71 -25.58 36.09
C LEU A 17 -42.92 -24.98 37.49
N ASN A 18 -42.75 -23.67 37.64
CA ASN A 18 -43.65 -22.93 38.55
C ASN A 18 -43.89 -21.51 38.02
N ALA A 19 -45.15 -21.18 38.01
CA ALA A 19 -45.77 -19.99 37.51
C ALA A 19 -45.77 -18.86 38.56
N CYS A 20 -46.17 -17.69 38.06
CA CYS A 20 -46.75 -16.54 38.74
C CYS A 20 -45.84 -15.35 39.01
N GLY A 21 -46.26 -14.23 38.42
CA GLY A 21 -45.91 -12.90 38.90
C GLY A 21 -45.89 -11.88 37.75
N GLY A 22 -47.08 -11.52 37.23
CA GLY A 22 -47.18 -10.44 36.27
C GLY A 22 -46.88 -9.08 36.90
N TYR A 23 -45.94 -8.38 36.36
CA TYR A 23 -45.81 -6.91 36.54
C TYR A 23 -45.86 -6.25 35.19
N LYS A 24 -46.96 -5.53 34.93
CA LYS A 24 -47.08 -4.61 33.76
C LYS A 24 -46.65 -3.23 34.24
N PRO A 25 -45.61 -2.65 33.66
CA PRO A 25 -45.46 -1.20 33.76
C PRO A 25 -46.33 -0.55 32.65
N ALA A 26 -47.17 0.37 33.03
CA ALA A 26 -47.91 1.24 32.16
C ALA A 26 -46.95 2.19 31.46
N ILE A 27 -46.84 2.04 30.15
CA ILE A 27 -46.14 3.01 29.32
C ILE A 27 -47.13 4.06 28.88
N THR A 28 -47.02 5.24 29.50
CA THR A 28 -47.75 6.44 29.08
C THR A 28 -47.20 6.87 27.72
N ALA A 29 -48.05 6.85 26.70
CA ALA A 29 -47.72 7.34 25.37
C ALA A 29 -47.57 8.86 25.42
N ALA A 30 -46.33 9.37 25.42
CA ALA A 30 -46.03 10.73 25.12
C ALA A 30 -46.10 10.94 23.61
N SER A 31 -47.02 11.75 23.16
CA SER A 31 -47.19 12.13 21.75
C SER A 31 -45.95 12.92 21.29
N ILE A 32 -45.10 12.29 20.54
CA ILE A 32 -44.01 12.95 19.82
C ILE A 32 -44.59 13.54 18.55
N THR A 33 -44.82 14.83 18.55
CA THR A 33 -45.16 15.61 17.35
C THR A 33 -43.89 15.67 16.47
N THR A 34 -43.83 14.84 15.45
CA THR A 34 -42.79 14.91 14.41
C THR A 34 -43.08 16.12 13.52
N ASN A 35 -42.36 17.20 13.78
CA ASN A 35 -42.26 18.32 12.85
C ASN A 35 -41.37 17.87 11.66
N THR A 36 -42.00 17.29 10.66
CA THR A 36 -41.35 16.98 9.40
C THR A 36 -41.30 18.24 8.55
N SER A 37 -40.38 19.13 8.87
CA SER A 37 -39.98 20.18 7.94
C SER A 37 -39.18 19.52 6.84
N ALA A 38 -39.77 19.40 5.65
CA ALA A 38 -39.10 18.92 4.45
C ALA A 38 -37.87 19.81 4.19
N ILE A 39 -36.68 19.28 4.49
CA ILE A 39 -35.42 19.85 4.05
C ILE A 39 -35.39 19.69 2.54
N LYS A 40 -35.66 20.76 1.79
CA LYS A 40 -35.36 20.83 0.38
C LYS A 40 -33.86 20.54 0.18
N PRO A 41 -33.43 19.65 -0.72
CA PRO A 41 -32.04 19.52 -1.07
C PRO A 41 -31.56 20.87 -1.58
N GLN A 42 -30.69 21.54 -0.84
CA GLN A 42 -29.94 22.66 -1.39
C GLN A 42 -29.05 22.07 -2.47
N ALA A 43 -29.28 22.48 -3.71
CA ALA A 43 -28.34 22.24 -4.80
C ALA A 43 -27.01 22.86 -4.36
N GLN A 44 -26.02 22.00 -4.04
CA GLN A 44 -24.66 22.45 -3.79
C GLN A 44 -24.18 23.11 -5.06
N ASP A 45 -23.90 24.40 -4.98
CA ASP A 45 -23.24 25.17 -6.02
C ASP A 45 -21.83 24.60 -6.23
N ASN A 46 -21.68 23.75 -7.22
CA ASN A 46 -20.42 23.11 -7.61
C ASN A 46 -19.41 24.08 -8.23
N ARG A 47 -19.56 25.37 -8.07
CA ARG A 47 -18.62 26.41 -8.51
C ARG A 47 -17.66 26.86 -7.41
N LYS A 48 -17.40 26.04 -6.38
CA LYS A 48 -16.25 26.27 -5.52
C LYS A 48 -15.00 25.80 -6.27
N THR A 49 -14.31 26.77 -6.82
CA THR A 49 -12.91 26.67 -7.27
C THR A 49 -12.14 25.69 -6.40
N ASP A 50 -11.42 24.77 -7.05
CA ASP A 50 -10.53 23.78 -6.43
C ASP A 50 -9.41 24.47 -5.62
N TYR A 51 -9.75 25.08 -4.50
CA TYR A 51 -8.76 25.59 -3.56
C TYR A 51 -8.05 24.40 -2.93
N ILE A 52 -6.87 24.10 -3.42
CA ILE A 52 -5.96 23.14 -2.80
C ILE A 52 -5.20 23.90 -1.70
N PRO A 53 -5.44 23.62 -0.42
CA PRO A 53 -4.75 24.31 0.67
C PRO A 53 -3.23 24.15 0.54
N THR A 54 -2.48 25.21 0.77
CA THR A 54 -1.01 25.14 0.82
C THR A 54 -0.55 24.34 2.03
N PRO A 55 0.45 23.46 1.91
CA PRO A 55 1.00 22.73 3.03
C PRO A 55 1.48 23.68 4.13
N LYS A 56 1.17 23.35 5.40
CA LYS A 56 1.70 24.07 6.55
C LYS A 56 3.11 23.55 6.85
N PRO A 57 4.07 24.41 7.21
CA PRO A 57 5.39 23.95 7.68
C PRO A 57 5.26 23.05 8.90
N LEU A 58 6.06 21.98 8.97
CA LEU A 58 6.19 21.17 10.18
C LEU A 58 6.93 21.96 11.25
N GLY A 59 6.53 21.77 12.52
CA GLY A 59 7.19 22.41 13.65
C GLY A 59 8.65 21.92 13.88
N GLN A 60 9.35 22.60 14.76
CA GLN A 60 10.77 22.28 15.08
C GLN A 60 10.95 21.12 16.07
N TRP A 61 9.85 20.55 16.60
CA TRP A 61 9.85 19.46 17.58
C TRP A 61 9.79 18.09 16.88
N THR A 62 9.93 17.02 17.66
CA THR A 62 9.70 15.67 17.15
C THR A 62 8.31 15.59 16.49
N VAL A 63 8.29 15.33 15.21
CA VAL A 63 7.08 15.31 14.39
C VAL A 63 6.46 13.92 14.46
N THR A 64 5.15 13.86 14.67
CA THR A 64 4.38 12.62 14.58
C THR A 64 3.81 12.41 13.18
N VAL A 65 3.34 11.20 12.89
CA VAL A 65 2.62 10.92 11.63
C VAL A 65 1.34 11.76 11.53
N GLU A 66 0.68 12.01 12.67
CA GLU A 66 -0.52 12.85 12.71
C GLU A 66 -0.20 14.32 12.37
N ASP A 67 0.92 14.85 12.85
CA ASP A 67 1.37 16.19 12.47
C ASP A 67 1.59 16.30 10.95
N VAL A 68 2.14 15.25 10.32
CA VAL A 68 2.31 15.18 8.86
C VAL A 68 0.96 15.20 8.16
N LEU A 69 -0.02 14.40 8.65
CA LEU A 69 -1.37 14.40 8.09
C LEU A 69 -2.05 15.75 8.23
N GLN A 70 -1.91 16.44 9.36
CA GLN A 70 -2.46 17.79 9.55
C GLN A 70 -1.80 18.82 8.64
N ALA A 71 -0.47 18.73 8.46
CA ALA A 71 0.29 19.68 7.64
C ALA A 71 0.05 19.51 6.14
N TYR A 72 0.06 18.28 5.65
CA TYR A 72 0.04 17.99 4.21
C TYR A 72 -1.25 17.31 3.72
N GLY A 73 -2.02 16.69 4.63
CA GLY A 73 -3.20 15.91 4.28
C GLY A 73 -4.23 16.66 3.41
N PRO A 74 -4.68 17.87 3.78
CA PRO A 74 -5.66 18.63 2.98
C PRO A 74 -5.17 18.91 1.55
N TYR A 75 -3.90 19.33 1.42
CA TYR A 75 -3.28 19.58 0.11
C TYR A 75 -3.17 18.30 -0.72
N VAL A 76 -2.66 17.22 -0.14
CA VAL A 76 -2.46 15.95 -0.84
C VAL A 76 -3.80 15.34 -1.25
N THR A 77 -4.78 15.33 -0.36
CA THR A 77 -6.14 14.84 -0.64
C THR A 77 -6.78 15.62 -1.80
N GLY A 78 -6.72 16.95 -1.75
CA GLY A 78 -7.25 17.80 -2.83
C GLY A 78 -6.61 17.48 -4.18
N LYS A 79 -5.28 17.33 -4.19
CA LYS A 79 -4.52 17.00 -5.41
C LYS A 79 -4.79 15.58 -5.92
N LEU A 80 -4.79 14.57 -5.04
CA LEU A 80 -4.94 13.19 -5.45
C LEU A 80 -6.36 12.85 -5.84
N ASN A 81 -7.39 13.45 -5.23
CA ASN A 81 -8.79 13.23 -5.58
C ASN A 81 -9.06 13.36 -7.09
N TYR A 82 -8.41 14.30 -7.78
CA TYR A 82 -8.53 14.44 -9.23
C TYR A 82 -8.10 13.18 -9.98
N TYR A 83 -6.95 12.61 -9.63
CA TYR A 83 -6.41 11.43 -10.31
C TYR A 83 -7.21 10.17 -9.97
N PHE A 84 -7.63 10.03 -8.71
CA PHE A 84 -8.45 8.91 -8.26
C PHE A 84 -9.84 8.93 -8.91
N ALA A 85 -10.49 10.08 -8.96
CA ALA A 85 -11.77 10.25 -9.65
C ALA A 85 -11.67 9.89 -11.15
N LYS A 86 -10.60 10.34 -11.83
CA LYS A 86 -10.34 9.99 -13.24
C LYS A 86 -10.15 8.49 -13.44
N ALA A 87 -9.52 7.82 -12.49
CA ALA A 87 -9.33 6.36 -12.51
C ALA A 87 -10.57 5.59 -12.03
N LYS A 88 -11.61 6.27 -11.54
CA LYS A 88 -12.82 5.67 -10.94
C LYS A 88 -12.49 4.75 -9.76
N VAL A 89 -11.60 5.21 -8.87
CA VAL A 89 -11.23 4.60 -7.61
C VAL A 89 -11.50 5.61 -6.51
N SER A 90 -12.03 5.17 -5.36
CA SER A 90 -12.29 6.04 -4.21
C SER A 90 -10.98 6.54 -3.59
N TYR A 91 -11.02 7.67 -2.91
CA TYR A 91 -9.88 8.17 -2.13
C TYR A 91 -10.28 8.33 -0.65
N PRO A 92 -9.49 7.79 0.31
CA PRO A 92 -8.38 6.88 0.08
C PRO A 92 -8.87 5.51 -0.44
N PRO A 93 -8.06 4.81 -1.26
CA PRO A 93 -8.40 3.48 -1.74
C PRO A 93 -8.17 2.42 -0.66
N ARG A 94 -8.65 1.20 -0.93
CA ARG A 94 -8.42 0.07 -0.02
C ARG A 94 -6.99 -0.47 -0.09
N GLU A 95 -6.42 -0.52 -1.29
CA GLU A 95 -5.06 -1.05 -1.51
C GLU A 95 -4.33 -0.24 -2.59
N ILE A 96 -3.02 -0.13 -2.44
CA ILE A 96 -2.15 0.48 -3.45
C ILE A 96 -0.92 -0.37 -3.75
N ILE A 97 -0.41 -0.19 -4.97
CA ILE A 97 0.88 -0.73 -5.40
C ILE A 97 1.73 0.42 -5.95
N PHE A 98 2.93 0.57 -5.43
CA PHE A 98 3.99 1.38 -6.03
C PHE A 98 4.85 0.48 -6.91
N VAL A 99 4.97 0.81 -8.20
CA VAL A 99 5.86 0.12 -9.14
C VAL A 99 7.00 1.06 -9.48
N ALA A 100 8.18 0.79 -8.95
CA ALA A 100 9.39 1.55 -9.22
C ALA A 100 10.19 0.89 -10.37
N LEU A 101 10.36 1.60 -11.45
CA LEU A 101 11.09 1.21 -12.65
C LEU A 101 12.42 1.97 -12.64
N LYS A 102 13.53 1.26 -12.31
CA LYS A 102 14.83 1.89 -12.05
C LYS A 102 15.39 2.62 -13.26
N GLN A 103 15.36 1.97 -14.41
CA GLN A 103 15.92 2.51 -15.65
C GLN A 103 15.13 3.72 -16.17
N GLU A 104 13.80 3.65 -16.10
CA GLU A 104 12.90 4.73 -16.53
C GLU A 104 12.84 5.87 -15.50
N LYS A 105 13.41 5.70 -14.31
CA LYS A 105 13.31 6.63 -13.17
C LYS A 105 11.86 7.02 -12.90
N LYS A 106 10.98 6.04 -12.89
CA LYS A 106 9.54 6.21 -12.76
C LYS A 106 8.99 5.37 -11.62
N LEU A 107 8.11 5.95 -10.81
CA LEU A 107 7.31 5.24 -9.83
C LEU A 107 5.84 5.39 -10.21
N GLU A 108 5.18 4.29 -10.56
CA GLU A 108 3.75 4.25 -10.87
C GLU A 108 2.96 3.99 -9.59
N LEU A 109 1.85 4.70 -9.42
CA LEU A 109 0.84 4.46 -8.41
C LEU A 109 -0.34 3.74 -9.04
N TRP A 110 -0.62 2.55 -8.53
CA TRP A 110 -1.78 1.73 -8.85
C TRP A 110 -2.64 1.57 -7.60
N ALA A 111 -3.97 1.59 -7.76
CA ALA A 111 -4.89 1.49 -6.63
C ALA A 111 -6.14 0.70 -6.98
N ARG A 112 -6.80 0.16 -5.94
CA ARG A 112 -8.11 -0.46 -6.04
C ARG A 112 -8.92 -0.30 -4.75
N ASP A 113 -10.23 -0.33 -4.90
CA ASP A 113 -11.18 -0.55 -3.80
C ASP A 113 -11.60 -2.03 -3.78
N SER A 114 -11.88 -2.58 -4.97
CA SER A 114 -12.20 -3.98 -5.22
C SER A 114 -11.84 -4.33 -6.66
N GLY A 115 -11.74 -5.62 -6.97
CA GLY A 115 -11.44 -6.08 -8.34
C GLY A 115 -10.02 -5.73 -8.78
N GLU A 116 -9.89 -5.25 -10.01
CA GLU A 116 -8.60 -4.98 -10.64
C GLU A 116 -7.98 -3.67 -10.19
N PHE A 117 -6.65 -3.64 -10.10
CA PHE A 117 -5.90 -2.40 -9.89
C PHE A 117 -6.03 -1.48 -11.10
N ARG A 118 -6.16 -0.18 -10.84
CA ARG A 118 -6.20 0.86 -11.86
C ARG A 118 -5.01 1.79 -11.71
N PHE A 119 -4.45 2.18 -12.85
CA PHE A 119 -3.39 3.19 -12.88
C PHE A 119 -3.97 4.53 -12.42
N ILE A 120 -3.30 5.17 -11.47
CA ILE A 120 -3.68 6.47 -10.93
C ILE A 120 -2.82 7.57 -11.56
N ARG A 121 -1.50 7.48 -11.35
CA ARG A 121 -0.52 8.40 -11.90
C ARG A 121 0.89 7.82 -11.73
N ASP A 122 1.86 8.52 -12.26
CA ASP A 122 3.27 8.26 -12.02
C ASP A 122 4.00 9.47 -11.41
N TYR A 123 5.21 9.20 -10.94
CA TYR A 123 6.12 10.16 -10.35
C TYR A 123 7.53 9.92 -10.88
N TYR A 124 8.29 10.99 -11.02
CA TYR A 124 9.70 10.90 -11.37
C TYR A 124 10.52 10.50 -10.13
N ILE A 125 11.44 9.55 -10.27
CA ILE A 125 12.42 9.18 -9.25
C ILE A 125 13.64 10.08 -9.44
N MET A 126 13.88 11.00 -8.49
CA MET A 126 14.98 11.97 -8.55
C MET A 126 16.34 11.27 -8.58
N ALA A 127 16.52 10.25 -7.75
CA ALA A 127 17.71 9.42 -7.74
C ALA A 127 17.41 7.99 -7.25
N ALA A 128 18.02 7.02 -7.93
CA ALA A 128 18.11 5.63 -7.53
C ALA A 128 19.53 5.19 -7.86
N SER A 129 20.35 4.96 -6.85
CA SER A 129 21.76 4.59 -7.06
C SER A 129 21.92 3.12 -7.43
N GLY A 130 23.07 2.80 -7.99
CA GLY A 130 23.39 1.48 -8.52
C GLY A 130 23.01 1.34 -9.98
N VAL A 131 22.93 0.10 -10.43
CA VAL A 131 22.63 -0.31 -11.81
C VAL A 131 21.43 -1.28 -11.81
N THR A 132 21.04 -1.78 -12.95
CA THR A 132 20.13 -2.93 -13.04
C THR A 132 20.77 -4.14 -12.35
N GLY A 133 19.94 -4.98 -11.70
CA GLY A 133 20.37 -6.11 -10.91
C GLY A 133 20.02 -5.96 -9.42
N PRO A 134 20.11 -7.08 -8.67
CA PRO A 134 19.70 -7.13 -7.27
C PRO A 134 20.69 -6.41 -6.34
N LYS A 135 20.21 -6.09 -5.13
CA LYS A 135 21.07 -5.71 -4.02
C LYS A 135 21.58 -6.98 -3.33
N LEU A 136 22.89 -7.10 -3.15
CA LEU A 136 23.51 -8.32 -2.61
C LEU A 136 24.16 -8.11 -1.24
N ARG A 137 24.68 -6.92 -0.92
CA ARG A 137 25.47 -6.70 0.29
C ARG A 137 25.30 -5.29 0.86
N GLN A 138 25.57 -5.18 2.14
CA GLN A 138 25.65 -3.87 2.80
C GLN A 138 26.72 -2.99 2.11
N GLY A 139 26.35 -1.72 1.87
CA GLY A 139 27.29 -0.73 1.30
C GLY A 139 27.49 -0.80 -0.22
N ASP A 140 26.82 -1.70 -0.96
CA ASP A 140 26.91 -1.79 -2.42
C ASP A 140 26.20 -0.63 -3.15
N ARG A 141 25.53 0.26 -2.41
CA ARG A 141 24.78 1.42 -2.92
C ARG A 141 23.73 1.04 -3.97
N GLN A 142 23.25 -0.19 -3.94
CA GLN A 142 22.30 -0.74 -4.91
C GLN A 142 20.87 -0.63 -4.37
N VAL A 143 19.95 -0.09 -5.19
CA VAL A 143 18.52 -0.19 -4.94
C VAL A 143 18.12 -1.65 -5.20
N PRO A 144 17.47 -2.35 -4.25
CA PRO A 144 17.07 -3.74 -4.45
C PRO A 144 16.00 -3.86 -5.53
N GLU A 145 15.90 -5.03 -6.13
CA GLU A 145 14.81 -5.43 -7.04
C GLU A 145 14.00 -6.53 -6.37
N GLY A 146 12.68 -6.46 -6.47
CA GLY A 146 11.82 -7.42 -5.78
C GLY A 146 10.45 -6.87 -5.42
N ILE A 147 9.77 -7.61 -4.53
CA ILE A 147 8.45 -7.24 -4.01
C ILE A 147 8.56 -7.00 -2.51
N TYR A 148 8.21 -5.80 -2.10
CA TYR A 148 8.38 -5.32 -0.74
C TYR A 148 7.07 -4.77 -0.17
N ARG A 149 7.11 -4.43 1.13
CA ARG A 149 6.07 -3.71 1.86
C ARG A 149 6.68 -2.55 2.62
N ILE A 150 5.84 -1.62 3.03
CA ILE A 150 6.26 -0.54 3.93
C ILE A 150 6.33 -1.12 5.34
N ALA A 151 7.54 -1.11 5.93
CA ALA A 151 7.78 -1.59 7.29
C ALA A 151 7.66 -0.50 8.35
N LYS A 152 7.93 0.78 7.98
CA LYS A 152 7.88 1.90 8.92
C LYS A 152 7.70 3.22 8.15
N LEU A 153 6.88 4.10 8.70
CA LEU A 153 6.81 5.52 8.35
C LEU A 153 7.69 6.31 9.30
N ASP A 154 8.55 7.18 8.78
CA ASP A 154 9.43 8.01 9.58
C ASP A 154 9.24 9.49 9.23
N PRO A 155 8.47 10.23 10.07
CA PRO A 155 8.23 11.66 9.88
C PRO A 155 9.42 12.53 10.28
N ASN A 156 10.44 11.96 10.98
CA ASN A 156 11.63 12.66 11.44
C ASN A 156 12.88 12.27 10.64
N SER A 157 12.69 11.86 9.42
CA SER A 157 13.79 11.45 8.55
C SER A 157 14.71 12.61 8.18
N HIS A 158 16.03 12.37 8.17
CA HIS A 158 17.01 13.32 7.63
C HIS A 158 16.74 13.70 6.17
N TYR A 159 15.93 12.91 5.49
CA TYR A 159 15.54 13.13 4.10
C TYR A 159 14.14 13.76 3.96
N HIS A 160 13.73 14.59 4.90
CA HIS A 160 12.42 15.22 5.04
C HIS A 160 11.39 14.23 5.60
N LEU A 161 10.85 13.32 4.80
CA LEU A 161 10.02 12.19 5.19
C LEU A 161 10.60 10.91 4.59
N SER A 162 10.36 9.76 5.23
CA SER A 162 10.71 8.49 4.62
C SER A 162 9.79 7.34 4.98
N MET A 163 9.73 6.37 4.08
CA MET A 163 9.02 5.10 4.23
C MET A 163 10.05 3.97 4.09
N LYS A 164 10.27 3.20 5.16
CA LYS A 164 11.23 2.09 5.16
C LYS A 164 10.59 0.86 4.54
N LEU A 165 11.30 0.23 3.60
CA LEU A 165 10.92 -1.08 3.06
C LEU A 165 11.33 -2.22 4.02
N ASN A 166 10.63 -3.33 3.92
CA ASN A 166 10.96 -4.59 4.62
C ASN A 166 12.14 -5.34 3.95
N TYR A 167 13.09 -4.61 3.37
CA TYR A 167 14.33 -5.18 2.87
C TYR A 167 15.34 -5.39 4.01
N PRO A 168 16.07 -6.55 4.09
CA PRO A 168 15.83 -7.74 3.29
C PRO A 168 14.58 -8.48 3.76
N ASN A 169 13.78 -9.00 2.80
CA ASN A 169 12.62 -9.83 3.08
C ASN A 169 13.01 -11.32 3.14
N GLY A 170 12.01 -12.22 3.22
CA GLY A 170 12.25 -13.67 3.27
C GLY A 170 12.97 -14.22 2.03
N PHE A 171 12.66 -13.71 0.84
CA PHE A 171 13.31 -14.08 -0.42
C PHE A 171 14.79 -13.66 -0.41
N ASP A 172 15.07 -12.40 -0.09
CA ASP A 172 16.44 -11.87 -0.02
C ASP A 172 17.29 -12.64 0.99
N LEU A 173 16.72 -12.95 2.18
CA LEU A 173 17.43 -13.70 3.23
C LEU A 173 17.66 -15.15 2.86
N LEU A 174 16.72 -15.80 2.15
CA LEU A 174 16.88 -17.18 1.70
C LEU A 174 18.12 -17.30 0.78
N HIS A 175 18.18 -16.46 -0.25
CA HIS A 175 19.26 -16.47 -1.20
C HIS A 175 20.59 -16.00 -0.59
N ALA A 176 20.55 -15.00 0.31
CA ALA A 176 21.74 -14.59 1.05
C ALA A 176 22.35 -15.76 1.85
N ARG A 177 21.53 -16.58 2.51
CA ARG A 177 22.01 -17.77 3.27
C ARG A 177 22.58 -18.84 2.35
N HIS A 178 21.90 -19.16 1.25
CA HIS A 178 22.37 -20.17 0.30
C HIS A 178 23.75 -19.80 -0.32
N GLU A 179 23.99 -18.51 -0.50
CA GLU A 179 25.25 -17.99 -1.03
C GLU A 179 26.27 -17.62 0.05
N GLY A 180 25.99 -17.92 1.32
CA GLY A 180 26.90 -17.61 2.43
C GLY A 180 27.08 -16.10 2.71
N ARG A 181 26.18 -15.24 2.24
CA ARG A 181 26.22 -13.79 2.46
C ARG A 181 25.64 -13.43 3.82
N ALA A 182 26.49 -13.06 4.75
CA ALA A 182 26.09 -12.71 6.13
C ALA A 182 25.40 -11.32 6.25
N ALA A 183 25.70 -10.40 5.33
CA ALA A 183 25.25 -9.01 5.40
C ALA A 183 24.64 -8.55 4.04
N PRO A 184 23.40 -8.94 3.71
CA PRO A 184 22.74 -8.51 2.47
C PRO A 184 22.44 -7.01 2.43
N GLY A 185 22.47 -6.35 3.57
CA GLY A 185 22.17 -4.93 3.74
C GLY A 185 20.85 -4.68 4.44
N SER A 186 20.54 -3.40 4.65
CA SER A 186 19.34 -2.96 5.36
C SER A 186 19.01 -1.50 5.03
N ASN A 187 17.96 -0.97 5.68
CA ASN A 187 17.59 0.45 5.64
C ASN A 187 17.36 1.01 4.23
N ILE A 188 16.61 0.28 3.42
CA ILE A 188 16.14 0.78 2.11
C ILE A 188 14.90 1.62 2.33
N LEU A 189 14.93 2.85 1.81
CA LEU A 189 13.90 3.86 2.01
C LEU A 189 13.34 4.35 0.67
N ILE A 190 12.07 4.73 0.68
CA ILE A 190 11.48 5.69 -0.25
C ILE A 190 11.45 7.00 0.52
N HIS A 191 12.09 8.08 0.02
CA HIS A 191 12.30 9.29 0.82
C HIS A 191 12.33 10.58 -0.01
N GLY A 192 12.29 11.70 0.67
CA GLY A 192 12.46 13.03 0.08
C GLY A 192 13.89 13.30 -0.38
N LYS A 193 14.21 14.56 -0.66
CA LYS A 193 15.48 14.98 -1.23
C LYS A 193 15.78 14.34 -2.60
N ALA A 194 16.99 14.51 -3.10
CA ALA A 194 17.39 14.09 -4.44
C ALA A 194 18.67 13.26 -4.48
N ALA A 195 19.18 12.79 -3.33
CA ALA A 195 20.38 11.95 -3.23
C ALA A 195 20.03 10.53 -2.81
N SER A 196 20.65 9.54 -3.42
CA SER A 196 20.46 8.12 -3.11
C SER A 196 21.79 7.41 -2.88
N THR A 197 21.79 6.48 -1.91
CA THR A 197 22.85 5.49 -1.67
C THR A 197 22.28 4.09 -1.44
N GLY A 198 21.34 3.68 -2.31
CA GLY A 198 20.61 2.41 -2.22
C GLY A 198 19.10 2.58 -1.98
N CYS A 199 18.60 3.81 -1.97
CA CYS A 199 17.21 4.16 -1.71
C CYS A 199 16.52 4.73 -2.98
N LEU A 200 15.21 4.95 -2.90
CA LEU A 200 14.43 5.68 -3.91
C LEU A 200 14.22 7.11 -3.41
N ALA A 201 14.96 8.07 -3.94
CA ALA A 201 14.81 9.49 -3.65
C ALA A 201 13.74 10.08 -4.56
N MET A 202 12.64 10.59 -3.98
CA MET A 202 11.47 11.05 -4.71
C MET A 202 11.34 12.57 -4.80
N GLY A 203 12.14 13.31 -4.01
CA GLY A 203 11.95 14.74 -3.78
C GLY A 203 10.86 15.01 -2.73
N ASP A 204 10.94 16.19 -2.09
CA ASP A 204 10.14 16.49 -0.90
C ASP A 204 8.64 16.49 -1.19
N LYS A 205 8.21 17.11 -2.27
CA LYS A 205 6.79 17.18 -2.64
C LYS A 205 6.17 15.82 -2.99
N THR A 206 6.94 14.95 -3.62
CA THR A 206 6.45 13.62 -3.97
C THR A 206 6.37 12.74 -2.74
N ILE A 207 7.38 12.78 -1.86
CA ILE A 207 7.32 11.95 -0.64
C ILE A 207 6.19 12.40 0.29
N GLU A 208 5.84 13.69 0.35
CA GLU A 208 4.67 14.19 1.09
C GLU A 208 3.39 13.52 0.59
N GLU A 209 3.19 13.44 -0.73
CA GLU A 209 2.03 12.77 -1.33
C GLU A 209 2.01 11.27 -1.02
N LEU A 210 3.12 10.58 -1.23
CA LEU A 210 3.23 9.13 -1.02
C LEU A 210 3.09 8.76 0.47
N PHE A 211 3.64 9.58 1.37
CA PHE A 211 3.59 9.37 2.82
C PHE A 211 2.16 9.53 3.35
N VAL A 212 1.49 10.65 2.99
CA VAL A 212 0.09 10.88 3.38
C VAL A 212 -0.82 9.79 2.83
N LEU A 213 -0.70 9.44 1.55
CA LEU A 213 -1.49 8.37 0.94
C LEU A 213 -1.25 7.03 1.65
N THR A 214 0.02 6.67 1.90
CA THR A 214 0.37 5.42 2.60
C THR A 214 -0.21 5.39 4.02
N THR A 215 -0.19 6.52 4.73
CA THR A 215 -0.79 6.62 6.07
C THR A 215 -2.31 6.43 6.03
N GLN A 216 -2.99 7.04 5.06
CA GLN A 216 -4.45 6.97 4.95
C GLN A 216 -4.95 5.59 4.50
N VAL A 217 -4.16 4.89 3.69
CA VAL A 217 -4.47 3.52 3.22
C VAL A 217 -4.11 2.47 4.27
N GLY A 218 -3.14 2.76 5.13
CA GLY A 218 -2.49 1.80 6.03
C GLY A 218 -1.28 1.15 5.35
N ALA A 219 -0.13 1.18 6.01
CA ALA A 219 1.14 0.67 5.46
C ALA A 219 1.08 -0.83 5.06
N GLU A 220 0.28 -1.61 5.75
CA GLU A 220 0.02 -3.03 5.49
C GLU A 220 -0.69 -3.29 4.16
N ASN A 221 -1.43 -2.32 3.65
CA ASN A 221 -2.17 -2.37 2.40
C ASN A 221 -1.37 -1.79 1.21
N VAL A 222 -0.07 -1.53 1.43
CA VAL A 222 0.84 -0.98 0.43
C VAL A 222 1.84 -2.04 0.00
N LYS A 223 1.82 -2.40 -1.30
CA LYS A 223 2.83 -3.23 -1.95
C LYS A 223 3.80 -2.33 -2.71
N VAL A 224 5.07 -2.68 -2.71
CA VAL A 224 6.12 -2.00 -3.49
C VAL A 224 6.80 -3.03 -4.38
N VAL A 225 6.74 -2.82 -5.69
CA VAL A 225 7.43 -3.65 -6.68
C VAL A 225 8.56 -2.81 -7.27
N ILE A 226 9.79 -3.30 -7.18
CA ILE A 226 10.96 -2.62 -7.75
C ILE A 226 11.52 -3.50 -8.87
N ALA A 227 11.56 -2.97 -10.07
CA ALA A 227 12.02 -3.67 -11.27
C ALA A 227 13.22 -2.93 -11.89
N PRO A 228 14.12 -3.65 -12.60
CA PRO A 228 15.20 -3.02 -13.35
C PRO A 228 14.67 -2.08 -14.44
N HIS A 229 13.64 -2.51 -15.16
CA HIS A 229 12.91 -1.76 -16.19
C HIS A 229 11.48 -2.28 -16.34
N ASP A 230 10.70 -1.71 -17.24
CA ASP A 230 9.31 -2.12 -17.49
C ASP A 230 9.21 -3.44 -18.27
N PRO A 231 8.79 -4.56 -17.63
CA PRO A 231 8.64 -5.86 -18.30
C PRO A 231 7.46 -5.91 -19.30
N ARG A 232 6.63 -4.90 -19.35
CA ARG A 232 5.55 -4.77 -20.34
C ARG A 232 6.10 -4.31 -21.68
N THR A 233 7.22 -3.59 -21.67
CA THR A 233 7.91 -3.09 -22.87
C THR A 233 8.83 -4.14 -23.47
N TYR A 234 9.69 -4.75 -22.65
CA TYR A 234 10.58 -5.86 -23.03
C TYR A 234 10.87 -6.77 -21.84
N PRO A 235 11.12 -8.08 -22.08
CA PRO A 235 11.28 -9.05 -21.00
C PRO A 235 12.48 -8.74 -20.10
N LEU A 236 12.32 -8.93 -18.77
CA LEU A 236 13.45 -8.95 -17.84
C LEU A 236 14.34 -10.15 -18.16
N LYS A 237 15.65 -9.91 -18.23
CA LYS A 237 16.64 -10.96 -18.49
C LYS A 237 17.77 -10.84 -17.48
N ALA A 238 18.17 -11.98 -16.90
CA ALA A 238 19.37 -12.09 -16.11
C ALA A 238 20.61 -12.06 -17.03
N ASP A 239 21.69 -11.46 -16.54
CA ASP A 239 23.02 -11.61 -17.12
C ASP A 239 23.67 -12.87 -16.53
N SER A 240 23.68 -13.97 -17.29
CA SER A 240 24.14 -15.26 -16.82
C SER A 240 25.62 -15.31 -16.39
N GLU A 241 26.40 -14.29 -16.74
CA GLU A 241 27.82 -14.21 -16.35
C GLU A 241 28.01 -13.43 -15.04
N LYS A 242 27.06 -12.54 -14.66
CA LYS A 242 27.19 -11.61 -13.54
C LYS A 242 26.16 -11.79 -12.45
N ASP A 243 24.97 -12.22 -12.83
CA ASP A 243 23.83 -12.31 -11.90
C ASP A 243 23.82 -13.68 -11.20
N PRO A 244 23.38 -13.71 -9.92
CA PRO A 244 23.10 -14.96 -9.23
C PRO A 244 22.09 -15.86 -9.96
N GLU A 245 22.20 -17.18 -9.80
CA GLU A 245 21.36 -18.19 -10.47
C GLU A 245 19.85 -18.04 -10.18
N TRP A 246 19.47 -17.38 -9.09
CA TRP A 246 18.07 -17.16 -8.71
C TRP A 246 17.41 -15.94 -9.37
N ILE A 247 18.16 -15.11 -10.11
CA ILE A 247 17.61 -13.90 -10.74
C ILE A 247 16.51 -14.21 -11.77
N PRO A 248 16.60 -15.26 -12.61
CA PRO A 248 15.48 -15.62 -13.49
C PRO A 248 14.15 -15.86 -12.74
N GLU A 249 14.20 -16.48 -11.55
CA GLU A 249 13.01 -16.66 -10.70
C GLU A 249 12.48 -15.32 -10.22
N LEU A 250 13.32 -14.46 -9.65
CA LEU A 250 12.95 -13.12 -9.22
C LEU A 250 12.30 -12.31 -10.34
N TYR A 251 12.90 -12.31 -11.52
CA TYR A 251 12.40 -11.57 -12.67
C TYR A 251 11.10 -12.14 -13.23
N SER A 252 10.89 -13.44 -13.12
CA SER A 252 9.59 -14.06 -13.42
C SER A 252 8.50 -13.56 -12.46
N ILE A 253 8.79 -13.50 -11.15
CA ILE A 253 7.88 -13.01 -10.12
C ILE A 253 7.55 -11.52 -10.36
N ILE A 254 8.57 -10.67 -10.54
CA ILE A 254 8.38 -9.23 -10.81
C ILE A 254 7.56 -9.01 -12.08
N SER A 255 7.90 -9.73 -13.16
CA SER A 255 7.20 -9.61 -14.45
C SER A 255 5.73 -9.98 -14.34
N ARG A 256 5.41 -11.04 -13.60
CA ARG A 256 4.02 -11.46 -13.37
C ARG A 256 3.23 -10.40 -12.61
N GLU A 257 3.81 -9.85 -11.54
CA GLU A 257 3.15 -8.80 -10.74
C GLU A 257 2.87 -7.55 -11.57
N ILE A 258 3.85 -7.08 -12.34
CA ILE A 258 3.68 -5.84 -13.13
C ILE A 258 2.75 -6.06 -14.32
N LYS A 259 2.83 -7.19 -15.02
CA LYS A 259 1.95 -7.51 -16.17
C LYS A 259 0.50 -7.68 -15.75
N ALA A 260 0.24 -8.17 -14.54
CA ALA A 260 -1.11 -8.28 -13.98
C ALA A 260 -1.77 -6.91 -13.74
N LEU A 261 -0.99 -5.83 -13.64
CA LEU A 261 -1.50 -4.46 -13.49
C LEU A 261 -1.92 -3.82 -14.84
N SER A 262 -1.49 -4.38 -15.95
CA SER A 262 -1.85 -3.86 -17.27
C SER A 262 -3.34 -4.13 -17.53
N PRO A 263 -4.12 -3.15 -18.04
CA PRO A 263 -5.46 -3.45 -18.48
C PRO A 263 -5.38 -4.58 -19.52
N VAL A 264 -6.15 -5.64 -19.30
CA VAL A 264 -6.31 -6.70 -20.30
C VAL A 264 -6.85 -6.03 -21.57
N VAL A 265 -6.00 -5.86 -22.55
CA VAL A 265 -6.44 -5.53 -23.90
C VAL A 265 -7.24 -6.75 -24.34
N LYS A 266 -8.57 -6.72 -24.15
CA LYS A 266 -9.45 -7.68 -24.78
C LYS A 266 -9.18 -7.52 -26.28
N SER A 267 -8.43 -8.45 -26.86
CA SER A 267 -8.27 -8.50 -28.31
C SER A 267 -9.70 -8.53 -28.86
N ALA A 268 -10.06 -7.49 -29.58
CA ALA A 268 -11.26 -7.50 -30.36
C ALA A 268 -11.13 -8.74 -31.26
N LYS A 269 -11.93 -9.78 -30.99
CA LYS A 269 -12.11 -10.86 -31.95
C LYS A 269 -12.62 -10.17 -33.21
N THR A 270 -11.72 -10.01 -34.17
CA THR A 270 -12.08 -9.70 -35.55
C THR A 270 -12.94 -10.85 -36.02
N GLY A 271 -14.26 -10.68 -35.90
CA GLY A 271 -15.19 -11.57 -36.58
C GLY A 271 -15.03 -11.33 -38.07
N LEU A 272 -14.52 -12.31 -38.76
CA LEU A 272 -14.72 -12.55 -40.17
C LEU A 272 -16.00 -13.37 -40.37
#